data_f0f613d077e9608193d73635376aef81
#
_entry.id   f0f613d077e9608193d73635376aef81
#
_cell.length_a   1.000
_cell.length_b   1.000
_cell.length_c   1.000
_cell.angle_alpha   90.00
_cell.angle_beta   90.00
_cell.angle_gamma   90.00
#
_symmetry.space_group_name_H-M   'P 1'
#
loop_
_entity.id
_entity.type
_entity.pdbx_description
1 polymer ?
#
loop_
_entity_poly.entity_id
_entity_poly.type
_entity_poly.pdbx_seq_one_letter_code
_entity_poly.pdbx_strand_id
1 'polypeptide(L)'
;GYIDNYEEVMESVEEVRQSLLVALIDRKINQYIADFSGIVKKLEKDKYFVVIKKESFNQMEKDRFSLLDEVKGVSIGNQMPVTLSIGLGLSTDTYAAGYNYARIAIDLALARGGDQVVVKNNKGISYYGGKREQTAKNTRVKARVKAEALREFITGKERVIVMGHKMADVDSFGAAIGIYRAASAMKKKVNIVLNDISVTLRPLYEAFTDDPKYPDDLFVTSHEAEELADDNTMVVVVDTNKPK
;
A
#
# COMPACT_ATOMS: atom_id res chain seq x y z
N GLY A 1 4.70 6.99 -13.46
CA GLY A 1 5.15 7.32 -12.10
C GLY A 1 4.00 7.23 -11.10
N TYR A 2 4.35 6.98 -9.86
CA TYR A 2 3.41 6.88 -8.73
C TYR A 2 3.92 7.72 -7.56
N ILE A 3 3.03 8.44 -6.90
CA ILE A 3 3.30 9.00 -5.56
C ILE A 3 3.06 7.86 -4.56
N ASP A 4 4.14 7.34 -3.94
CA ASP A 4 4.10 6.08 -3.18
C ASP A 4 3.24 6.16 -1.91
N ASN A 5 3.24 7.31 -1.25
CA ASN A 5 2.61 7.54 0.05
C ASN A 5 1.52 8.62 -0.01
N TYR A 6 0.78 8.70 -1.11
CA TYR A 6 -0.18 9.77 -1.38
C TYR A 6 -1.21 9.93 -0.25
N GLU A 7 -1.90 8.86 0.14
CA GLU A 7 -2.95 8.92 1.16
C GLU A 7 -2.38 9.34 2.52
N GLU A 8 -1.26 8.73 2.92
CA GLU A 8 -0.61 9.02 4.21
C GLU A 8 -0.17 10.49 4.29
N VAL A 9 0.34 11.04 3.19
CA VAL A 9 0.74 12.44 3.14
C VAL A 9 -0.49 13.35 3.19
N MET A 10 -1.56 13.02 2.43
CA MET A 10 -2.80 13.80 2.46
C MET A 10 -3.44 13.82 3.85
N GLU A 11 -3.48 12.69 4.54
CA GLU A 11 -3.99 12.60 5.92
C GLU A 11 -3.14 13.44 6.92
N SER A 12 -1.85 13.64 6.63
CA SER A 12 -0.95 14.42 7.48
C SER A 12 -1.05 15.93 7.30
N VAL A 13 -1.83 16.40 6.32
CA VAL A 13 -1.95 17.81 5.95
C VAL A 13 -3.39 18.29 6.17
N GLU A 14 -3.54 19.50 6.70
CA GLU A 14 -4.84 20.14 6.83
C GLU A 14 -5.59 20.18 5.48
N GLU A 15 -6.87 19.89 5.47
CA GLU A 15 -7.71 19.76 4.27
C GLU A 15 -7.57 20.96 3.31
N VAL A 16 -7.52 22.16 3.84
CA VAL A 16 -7.35 23.41 3.08
C VAL A 16 -6.02 23.44 2.29
N ARG A 17 -4.99 22.75 2.78
CA ARG A 17 -3.66 22.71 2.17
C ARG A 17 -3.44 21.54 1.23
N GLN A 18 -4.27 20.51 1.29
CA GLN A 18 -4.13 19.31 0.45
C GLN A 18 -4.12 19.66 -1.05
N SER A 19 -5.04 20.49 -1.50
CA SER A 19 -5.10 20.91 -2.89
C SER A 19 -3.84 21.68 -3.34
N LEU A 20 -3.27 22.50 -2.45
CA LEU A 20 -2.02 23.20 -2.73
C LEU A 20 -0.84 22.25 -2.81
N LEU A 21 -0.77 21.26 -1.92
CA LEU A 21 0.28 20.23 -1.96
C LEU A 21 0.26 19.47 -3.29
N VAL A 22 -0.93 19.02 -3.70
CA VAL A 22 -1.10 18.33 -4.99
C VAL A 22 -0.67 19.21 -6.15
N ALA A 23 -1.07 20.48 -6.16
CA ALA A 23 -0.69 21.43 -7.23
C ALA A 23 0.83 21.66 -7.29
N LEU A 24 1.52 21.71 -6.15
CA LEU A 24 2.97 21.85 -6.11
C LEU A 24 3.69 20.62 -6.62
N ILE A 25 3.22 19.43 -6.25
CA ILE A 25 3.76 18.16 -6.77
C ILE A 25 3.54 18.07 -8.29
N ASP A 26 2.30 18.33 -8.74
CA ASP A 26 1.96 18.33 -10.17
C ASP A 26 2.85 19.30 -10.94
N ARG A 27 3.05 20.51 -10.43
CA ARG A 27 3.92 21.51 -11.05
C ARG A 27 5.36 21.00 -11.18
N LYS A 28 5.92 20.38 -10.13
CA LYS A 28 7.29 19.84 -10.16
C LYS A 28 7.44 18.74 -11.21
N ILE A 29 6.52 17.79 -11.23
CA ILE A 29 6.53 16.69 -12.20
C ILE A 29 6.39 17.24 -13.64
N ASN A 30 5.42 18.14 -13.87
CA ASN A 30 5.20 18.70 -15.19
C ASN A 30 6.42 19.49 -15.68
N GLN A 31 6.99 20.35 -14.83
CA GLN A 31 8.15 21.15 -15.19
C GLN A 31 9.37 20.30 -15.51
N TYR A 32 9.71 19.34 -14.66
CA TYR A 32 10.83 18.44 -14.89
C TYR A 32 10.68 17.68 -16.22
N ILE A 33 9.52 17.10 -16.48
CA ILE A 33 9.29 16.37 -17.73
C ILE A 33 9.34 17.30 -18.94
N ALA A 34 8.83 18.53 -18.83
CA ALA A 34 8.89 19.53 -19.90
C ALA A 34 10.34 19.98 -20.21
N ASP A 35 11.17 20.16 -19.17
CA ASP A 35 12.58 20.53 -19.32
C ASP A 35 13.38 19.50 -20.14
N PHE A 36 12.96 18.24 -20.07
CA PHE A 36 13.48 17.15 -20.92
C PHE A 36 12.65 16.89 -22.20
N SER A 37 11.82 17.84 -22.62
CA SER A 37 10.97 17.74 -23.81
C SER A 37 10.08 16.48 -23.83
N GLY A 38 9.65 16.03 -22.67
CA GLY A 38 8.73 14.92 -22.49
C GLY A 38 7.27 15.39 -22.39
N ILE A 39 6.37 14.44 -22.43
CA ILE A 39 4.93 14.64 -22.25
C ILE A 39 4.52 13.89 -20.98
N VAL A 40 3.76 14.55 -20.12
CA VAL A 40 3.19 13.94 -18.91
C VAL A 40 1.68 14.11 -18.89
N LYS A 41 0.98 13.07 -18.47
CA LYS A 41 -0.47 13.08 -18.23
C LYS A 41 -0.76 12.46 -16.88
N LYS A 42 -1.45 13.19 -16.03
CA LYS A 42 -1.99 12.65 -14.80
C LYS A 42 -3.17 11.73 -15.12
N LEU A 43 -3.12 10.49 -14.69
CA LEU A 43 -4.16 9.47 -14.92
C LEU A 43 -5.11 9.37 -13.75
N GLU A 44 -4.57 9.36 -12.54
CA GLU A 44 -5.28 9.29 -11.27
C GLU A 44 -4.68 10.30 -10.30
N LYS A 45 -5.21 10.39 -9.10
CA LYS A 45 -4.74 11.34 -8.08
C LYS A 45 -3.24 11.21 -7.74
N ASP A 46 -2.71 9.99 -7.85
CA ASP A 46 -1.35 9.61 -7.49
C ASP A 46 -0.54 9.03 -8.66
N LYS A 47 -1.13 8.91 -9.87
CA LYS A 47 -0.51 8.22 -11.01
C LYS A 47 -0.31 9.12 -12.22
N TYR A 48 0.87 9.01 -12.80
CA TYR A 48 1.29 9.78 -13.97
C TYR A 48 1.78 8.86 -15.07
N PHE A 49 1.35 9.15 -16.29
CA PHE A 49 1.87 8.56 -17.51
C PHE A 49 2.84 9.55 -18.16
N VAL A 50 4.01 9.07 -18.57
CA VAL A 50 5.07 9.90 -19.12
C VAL A 50 5.58 9.28 -20.42
N VAL A 51 5.80 10.12 -21.42
CA VAL A 51 6.47 9.74 -22.67
C VAL A 51 7.67 10.67 -22.87
N ILE A 52 8.84 10.08 -23.06
CA ILE A 52 10.10 10.80 -23.26
C ILE A 52 10.83 10.25 -24.48
N LYS A 53 11.68 11.08 -25.10
CA LYS A 53 12.59 10.65 -26.15
C LYS A 53 13.79 9.93 -25.56
N LYS A 54 14.46 9.11 -26.36
CA LYS A 54 15.67 8.39 -25.92
C LYS A 54 16.80 9.32 -25.50
N GLU A 55 16.95 10.42 -26.21
CA GLU A 55 17.96 11.45 -25.91
C GLU A 55 17.69 12.09 -24.55
N SER A 56 16.42 12.35 -24.24
CA SER A 56 15.97 12.90 -22.96
C SER A 56 16.26 11.93 -21.82
N PHE A 57 16.06 10.64 -22.03
CA PHE A 57 16.41 9.63 -21.02
C PHE A 57 17.90 9.71 -20.63
N ASN A 58 18.81 9.81 -21.60
CA ASN A 58 20.24 9.92 -21.33
C ASN A 58 20.61 11.18 -20.51
N GLN A 59 19.85 12.27 -20.68
CA GLN A 59 20.02 13.49 -19.93
C GLN A 59 19.48 13.33 -18.50
N MET A 60 18.28 12.74 -18.33
CA MET A 60 17.71 12.43 -17.04
C MET A 60 18.56 11.44 -16.23
N GLU A 61 19.21 10.49 -16.90
CA GLU A 61 20.13 9.56 -16.26
C GLU A 61 21.40 10.28 -15.72
N LYS A 62 21.97 11.24 -16.48
CA LYS A 62 23.08 12.07 -16.04
C LYS A 62 22.69 12.98 -14.88
N ASP A 63 21.48 13.51 -14.90
CA ASP A 63 20.87 14.28 -13.80
C ASP A 63 20.52 13.41 -12.57
N ARG A 64 20.66 12.09 -12.68
CA ARG A 64 20.31 11.12 -11.63
C ARG A 64 18.87 11.22 -11.17
N PHE A 65 17.98 11.64 -12.07
CA PHE A 65 16.56 11.78 -11.79
C PHE A 65 16.28 12.67 -10.58
N SER A 66 16.80 13.90 -10.59
CA SER A 66 16.67 14.88 -9.49
C SER A 66 15.21 15.16 -9.09
N LEU A 67 14.25 14.85 -9.97
CA LEU A 67 12.82 14.91 -9.68
C LEU A 67 12.44 14.20 -8.37
N LEU A 68 13.11 13.08 -8.02
CA LEU A 68 12.82 12.37 -6.77
C LEU A 68 13.09 13.29 -5.55
N ASP A 69 14.22 13.97 -5.55
CA ASP A 69 14.60 14.88 -4.47
C ASP A 69 13.76 16.17 -4.51
N GLU A 70 13.41 16.67 -5.69
CA GLU A 70 12.55 17.85 -5.84
C GLU A 70 11.14 17.61 -5.29
N VAL A 71 10.54 16.45 -5.57
CA VAL A 71 9.22 16.08 -5.04
C VAL A 71 9.31 15.87 -3.53
N LYS A 72 10.36 15.22 -3.06
CA LYS A 72 10.62 15.01 -1.63
C LYS A 72 10.78 16.33 -0.85
N GLY A 73 11.32 17.36 -1.50
CA GLY A 73 11.49 18.70 -0.94
C GLY A 73 10.19 19.51 -0.83
N VAL A 74 9.07 19.04 -1.39
CA VAL A 74 7.80 19.76 -1.29
C VAL A 74 7.25 19.64 0.14
N SER A 75 7.18 20.77 0.84
CA SER A 75 6.70 20.84 2.23
C SER A 75 5.81 22.07 2.42
N ILE A 76 4.59 21.84 2.90
CA ILE A 76 3.60 22.87 3.27
C ILE A 76 2.92 22.55 4.60
N GLY A 77 3.62 21.85 5.48
CA GLY A 77 3.10 21.38 6.76
C GLY A 77 2.81 19.88 6.81
N ASN A 78 3.17 19.13 5.74
CA ASN A 78 3.13 17.67 5.76
C ASN A 78 4.16 17.13 6.76
N GLN A 79 3.73 16.17 7.57
CA GLN A 79 4.57 15.55 8.61
C GLN A 79 5.59 14.57 8.03
N MET A 80 5.39 14.12 6.81
CA MET A 80 6.28 13.20 6.11
C MET A 80 6.58 13.70 4.69
N PRO A 81 7.77 13.42 4.16
CA PRO A 81 8.11 13.79 2.79
C PRO A 81 7.26 13.02 1.79
N VAL A 82 6.93 13.66 0.68
CA VAL A 82 6.32 13.00 -0.49
C VAL A 82 7.37 12.16 -1.19
N THR A 83 7.07 10.90 -1.49
CA THR A 83 7.95 10.03 -2.26
C THR A 83 7.35 9.66 -3.61
N LEU A 84 8.21 9.53 -4.60
CA LEU A 84 7.83 9.27 -5.99
C LEU A 84 8.59 8.04 -6.52
N SER A 85 7.86 7.11 -7.10
CA SER A 85 8.43 5.99 -7.87
C SER A 85 8.19 6.19 -9.35
N ILE A 86 9.20 5.89 -10.16
CA ILE A 86 9.12 6.00 -11.62
C ILE A 86 9.58 4.68 -12.25
N GLY A 87 8.72 4.10 -13.10
CA GLY A 87 9.08 2.97 -13.96
C GLY A 87 9.26 3.45 -15.39
N LEU A 88 10.44 3.23 -15.96
CA LEU A 88 10.75 3.56 -17.35
C LEU A 88 10.96 2.29 -18.17
N GLY A 89 10.29 2.21 -19.31
CA GLY A 89 10.44 1.14 -20.28
C GLY A 89 11.14 1.64 -21.54
N LEU A 90 12.31 1.09 -21.83
CA LEU A 90 13.09 1.39 -23.02
C LEU A 90 13.05 0.18 -23.95
N SER A 91 12.16 0.22 -24.94
CA SER A 91 12.10 -0.79 -26.01
C SER A 91 12.37 -0.15 -27.34
N THR A 92 13.05 -0.88 -28.21
CA THR A 92 13.27 -0.47 -29.60
C THR A 92 12.22 -1.03 -30.56
N ASP A 93 11.38 -1.96 -30.08
CA ASP A 93 10.50 -2.73 -30.95
C ASP A 93 9.17 -2.02 -31.18
N THR A 94 8.41 -1.79 -30.10
CA THR A 94 7.11 -1.15 -30.17
C THR A 94 6.82 -0.29 -28.93
N TYR A 95 5.91 0.68 -29.05
CA TYR A 95 5.43 1.45 -27.89
C TYR A 95 4.72 0.56 -26.86
N ALA A 96 4.03 -0.49 -27.30
CA ALA A 96 3.38 -1.44 -26.41
C ALA A 96 4.41 -2.22 -25.57
N ALA A 97 5.51 -2.66 -26.17
CA ALA A 97 6.61 -3.31 -25.45
C ALA A 97 7.26 -2.35 -24.45
N GLY A 98 7.49 -1.09 -24.84
CA GLY A 98 7.98 -0.04 -23.95
C GLY A 98 7.05 0.19 -22.75
N TYR A 99 5.75 0.23 -22.97
CA TYR A 99 4.76 0.36 -21.90
C TYR A 99 4.77 -0.85 -20.96
N ASN A 100 4.84 -2.08 -21.47
CA ASN A 100 4.94 -3.28 -20.65
C ASN A 100 6.22 -3.30 -19.80
N TYR A 101 7.34 -2.82 -20.37
CA TYR A 101 8.58 -2.67 -19.60
C TYR A 101 8.43 -1.62 -18.49
N ALA A 102 7.76 -0.50 -18.76
CA ALA A 102 7.50 0.52 -17.75
C ALA A 102 6.61 -0.01 -16.61
N ARG A 103 5.61 -0.85 -16.92
CA ARG A 103 4.78 -1.53 -15.91
C ARG A 103 5.62 -2.44 -15.02
N ILE A 104 6.41 -3.34 -15.61
CA ILE A 104 7.29 -4.21 -14.84
C ILE A 104 8.26 -3.38 -13.99
N ALA A 105 8.79 -2.29 -14.52
CA ALA A 105 9.72 -1.43 -13.81
C ALA A 105 9.07 -0.73 -12.62
N ILE A 106 7.84 -0.22 -12.75
CA ILE A 106 7.15 0.42 -11.62
C ILE A 106 6.77 -0.58 -10.53
N ASP A 107 6.32 -1.78 -10.90
CA ASP A 107 6.02 -2.84 -9.94
C ASP A 107 7.27 -3.22 -9.12
N LEU A 108 8.44 -3.28 -9.78
CA LEU A 108 9.72 -3.52 -9.10
C LEU A 108 10.11 -2.36 -8.19
N ALA A 109 9.86 -1.11 -8.58
CA ALA A 109 10.13 0.06 -7.74
C ALA A 109 9.29 0.00 -6.45
N LEU A 110 8.00 -0.26 -6.57
CA LEU A 110 7.08 -0.35 -5.44
C LEU A 110 7.40 -1.54 -4.53
N ALA A 111 7.67 -2.71 -5.10
CA ALA A 111 8.05 -3.90 -4.35
C ALA A 111 9.35 -3.72 -3.53
N ARG A 112 10.22 -2.79 -3.91
CA ARG A 112 11.45 -2.46 -3.20
C ARG A 112 11.30 -1.33 -2.17
N GLY A 113 10.09 -0.84 -1.97
CA GLY A 113 9.76 0.19 -1.00
C GLY A 113 9.63 1.61 -1.57
N GLY A 114 9.56 1.75 -2.89
CA GLY A 114 9.33 3.04 -3.55
C GLY A 114 10.56 3.98 -3.53
N ASP A 115 10.31 5.27 -3.77
CA ASP A 115 11.30 6.36 -3.73
C ASP A 115 12.48 6.13 -4.68
N GLN A 116 12.21 5.64 -5.88
CA GLN A 116 13.24 5.27 -6.84
C GLN A 116 12.76 5.29 -8.29
N VAL A 117 13.72 5.34 -9.19
CA VAL A 117 13.49 5.09 -10.62
C VAL A 117 14.01 3.70 -10.97
N VAL A 118 13.19 2.92 -11.61
CA VAL A 118 13.57 1.64 -12.19
C VAL A 118 13.44 1.72 -13.70
N VAL A 119 14.48 1.32 -14.40
CA VAL A 119 14.53 1.33 -15.86
C VAL A 119 14.68 -0.11 -16.35
N LYS A 120 13.74 -0.55 -17.18
CA LYS A 120 13.80 -1.84 -17.86
C LYS A 120 14.04 -1.65 -19.35
N ASN A 121 15.03 -2.33 -19.87
CA ASN A 121 15.32 -2.42 -21.30
C ASN A 121 15.54 -3.88 -21.74
N ASN A 122 15.87 -4.09 -23.01
CA ASN A 122 16.14 -5.44 -23.56
C ASN A 122 17.37 -6.12 -22.94
N LYS A 123 18.27 -5.36 -22.32
CA LYS A 123 19.51 -5.88 -21.72
C LYS A 123 19.38 -6.21 -20.23
N GLY A 124 18.39 -5.61 -19.55
CA GLY A 124 18.22 -5.82 -18.13
C GLY A 124 17.44 -4.71 -17.40
N ILE A 125 17.69 -4.60 -16.12
CA ILE A 125 17.02 -3.65 -15.22
C ILE A 125 18.08 -2.83 -14.50
N SER A 126 17.89 -1.52 -14.46
CA SER A 126 18.73 -0.57 -13.71
C SER A 126 17.90 0.16 -12.65
N TYR A 127 18.52 0.52 -11.55
CA TYR A 127 17.90 1.17 -10.40
C TYR A 127 18.63 2.48 -10.07
N TYR A 128 17.86 3.56 -9.84
CA TYR A 128 18.35 4.89 -9.50
C TYR A 128 17.58 5.41 -8.27
N GLY A 129 18.26 6.02 -7.31
CA GLY A 129 17.64 6.43 -6.05
C GLY A 129 17.45 5.26 -5.09
N GLY A 130 16.52 5.39 -4.17
CA GLY A 130 16.21 4.33 -3.21
C GLY A 130 17.29 4.15 -2.15
N LYS A 131 17.39 5.07 -1.18
CA LYS A 131 18.21 4.84 0.02
C LYS A 131 17.53 3.77 0.89
N ARG A 132 18.00 2.55 0.79
CA ARG A 132 17.51 1.34 1.46
C ARG A 132 17.32 1.42 2.99
N GLU A 133 17.87 2.43 3.66
CA GLU A 133 17.94 2.43 5.13
C GLU A 133 16.86 3.25 5.84
N GLN A 134 16.31 4.29 5.23
CA GLN A 134 15.38 5.18 5.95
C GLN A 134 13.92 4.73 5.88
N THR A 135 13.47 4.21 4.74
CA THR A 135 12.06 3.79 4.56
C THR A 135 11.76 2.53 5.38
N ALA A 136 12.68 1.56 5.40
CA ALA A 136 12.53 0.35 6.20
C ALA A 136 12.51 0.64 7.72
N LYS A 137 13.31 1.62 8.20
CA LYS A 137 13.29 2.02 9.61
C LYS A 137 12.00 2.74 10.00
N ASN A 138 11.52 3.69 9.19
CA ASN A 138 10.28 4.41 9.46
C ASN A 138 9.05 3.50 9.40
N THR A 139 8.97 2.61 8.41
CA THR A 139 7.89 1.63 8.30
C THR A 139 7.89 0.66 9.48
N ARG A 140 9.06 0.17 9.92
CA ARG A 140 9.18 -0.70 11.09
C ARG A 140 8.82 0.00 12.40
N VAL A 141 9.20 1.26 12.57
CA VAL A 141 8.83 2.04 13.76
C VAL A 141 7.32 2.31 13.76
N LYS A 142 6.74 2.75 12.64
CA LYS A 142 5.30 2.94 12.51
C LYS A 142 4.52 1.63 12.71
N ALA A 143 4.98 0.53 12.11
CA ALA A 143 4.36 -0.78 12.30
C ALA A 143 4.40 -1.21 13.77
N ARG A 144 5.52 -0.97 14.48
CA ARG A 144 5.62 -1.23 15.93
C ARG A 144 4.65 -0.38 16.75
N VAL A 145 4.57 0.91 16.46
CA VAL A 145 3.66 1.82 17.18
C VAL A 145 2.20 1.39 16.94
N LYS A 146 1.81 1.08 15.69
CA LYS A 146 0.47 0.58 15.38
C LYS A 146 0.18 -0.78 16.04
N ALA A 147 1.17 -1.69 16.04
CA ALA A 147 1.05 -2.99 16.68
C ALA A 147 0.90 -2.86 18.21
N GLU A 148 1.63 -1.93 18.83
CA GLU A 148 1.53 -1.66 20.27
C GLU A 148 0.18 -1.05 20.62
N ALA A 149 -0.31 -0.09 19.83
CA ALA A 149 -1.65 0.46 20.02
C ALA A 149 -2.74 -0.62 19.88
N LEU A 150 -2.64 -1.48 18.84
CA LEU A 150 -3.55 -2.61 18.68
C LEU A 150 -3.49 -3.56 19.89
N ARG A 151 -2.29 -3.84 20.40
CA ARG A 151 -2.09 -4.65 21.60
C ARG A 151 -2.77 -4.05 22.82
N GLU A 152 -2.65 -2.73 23.03
CA GLU A 152 -3.34 -2.03 24.13
C GLU A 152 -4.86 -2.14 24.01
N PHE A 153 -5.42 -1.90 22.83
CA PHE A 153 -6.85 -2.04 22.58
C PHE A 153 -7.35 -3.46 22.87
N ILE A 154 -6.64 -4.49 22.41
CA ILE A 154 -6.97 -5.89 22.66
C ILE A 154 -6.85 -6.21 24.16
N THR A 155 -5.83 -5.67 24.84
CA THR A 155 -5.60 -5.95 26.27
C THR A 155 -6.80 -5.55 27.14
N GLY A 156 -7.41 -4.41 26.85
CA GLY A 156 -8.56 -3.87 27.58
C GLY A 156 -9.89 -4.59 27.34
N LYS A 157 -9.93 -5.60 26.48
CA LYS A 157 -11.16 -6.31 26.09
C LYS A 157 -11.08 -7.80 26.41
N GLU A 158 -12.21 -8.46 26.54
CA GLU A 158 -12.29 -9.91 26.77
C GLU A 158 -12.44 -10.71 25.49
N ARG A 159 -13.10 -10.09 24.49
CA ARG A 159 -13.40 -10.71 23.20
C ARG A 159 -12.93 -9.81 22.05
N VAL A 160 -12.52 -10.44 20.96
CA VAL A 160 -12.23 -9.78 19.69
C VAL A 160 -13.06 -10.43 18.60
N ILE A 161 -13.85 -9.65 17.89
CA ILE A 161 -14.57 -10.07 16.70
C ILE A 161 -13.88 -9.46 15.50
N VAL A 162 -13.47 -10.29 14.55
CA VAL A 162 -12.79 -9.84 13.33
C VAL A 162 -13.74 -9.99 12.17
N MET A 163 -13.88 -8.94 11.36
CA MET A 163 -14.71 -8.98 10.16
C MET A 163 -13.98 -8.32 8.98
N GLY A 164 -14.22 -8.83 7.79
CA GLY A 164 -13.74 -8.27 6.54
C GLY A 164 -14.88 -7.73 5.68
N HIS A 165 -14.62 -7.56 4.39
CA HIS A 165 -15.66 -7.21 3.42
C HIS A 165 -16.62 -8.39 3.17
N LYS A 166 -17.83 -8.10 2.67
CA LYS A 166 -18.96 -9.05 2.55
C LYS A 166 -18.60 -10.34 1.77
N MET A 167 -17.81 -10.22 0.71
CA MET A 167 -17.34 -11.37 -0.08
C MET A 167 -15.89 -11.67 0.27
N ALA A 168 -15.68 -12.38 1.39
CA ALA A 168 -14.34 -12.69 1.87
C ALA A 168 -13.48 -13.36 0.78
N ASP A 169 -12.31 -12.81 0.56
CA ASP A 169 -11.24 -13.37 -0.27
C ASP A 169 -10.07 -13.86 0.57
N VAL A 170 -9.02 -14.33 -0.07
CA VAL A 170 -7.83 -14.89 0.59
C VAL A 170 -7.09 -13.84 1.42
N ASP A 171 -7.07 -12.58 0.96
CA ASP A 171 -6.36 -11.49 1.64
C ASP A 171 -7.10 -11.08 2.91
N SER A 172 -8.42 -10.91 2.82
CA SER A 172 -9.29 -10.64 3.97
C SER A 172 -9.24 -11.76 5.00
N PHE A 173 -9.30 -13.02 4.54
CA PHE A 173 -9.20 -14.20 5.41
C PHE A 173 -7.83 -14.26 6.11
N GLY A 174 -6.74 -14.07 5.36
CA GLY A 174 -5.38 -14.07 5.90
C GLY A 174 -5.16 -12.98 6.94
N ALA A 175 -5.68 -11.77 6.70
CA ALA A 175 -5.64 -10.67 7.65
C ALA A 175 -6.42 -11.02 8.94
N ALA A 176 -7.62 -11.59 8.81
CA ALA A 176 -8.43 -12.01 9.96
C ALA A 176 -7.73 -13.09 10.80
N ILE A 177 -7.14 -14.10 10.17
CA ILE A 177 -6.33 -15.12 10.86
C ILE A 177 -5.12 -14.49 11.56
N GLY A 178 -4.48 -13.48 10.97
CA GLY A 178 -3.39 -12.73 11.61
C GLY A 178 -3.82 -12.08 12.92
N ILE A 179 -4.96 -11.41 12.94
CA ILE A 179 -5.55 -10.81 14.17
C ILE A 179 -5.95 -11.90 15.17
N TYR A 180 -6.59 -12.98 14.69
CA TYR A 180 -6.91 -14.14 15.54
C TYR A 180 -5.67 -14.65 16.29
N ARG A 181 -4.57 -14.90 15.58
CA ARG A 181 -3.33 -15.39 16.19
C ARG A 181 -2.76 -14.42 17.22
N ALA A 182 -2.78 -13.12 16.92
CA ALA A 182 -2.31 -12.10 17.85
C ALA A 182 -3.15 -12.03 19.13
N ALA A 183 -4.47 -12.00 19.02
CA ALA A 183 -5.38 -11.90 20.16
C ALA A 183 -5.43 -13.22 20.96
N SER A 184 -5.38 -14.38 20.32
CA SER A 184 -5.32 -15.69 20.98
C SER A 184 -4.03 -15.86 21.79
N ALA A 185 -2.89 -15.36 21.29
CA ALA A 185 -1.64 -15.33 22.06
C ALA A 185 -1.76 -14.49 23.35
N MET A 186 -2.68 -13.52 23.37
CA MET A 186 -3.03 -12.71 24.54
C MET A 186 -4.16 -13.34 25.39
N LYS A 187 -4.53 -14.59 25.10
CA LYS A 187 -5.59 -15.36 25.78
C LYS A 187 -6.97 -14.72 25.70
N LYS A 188 -7.26 -14.01 24.61
CA LYS A 188 -8.59 -13.45 24.35
C LYS A 188 -9.46 -14.43 23.57
N LYS A 189 -10.78 -14.37 23.79
CA LYS A 189 -11.75 -15.06 22.94
C LYS A 189 -11.80 -14.35 21.59
N VAL A 190 -11.72 -15.10 20.49
CA VAL A 190 -11.70 -14.49 19.16
C VAL A 190 -12.64 -15.23 18.23
N ASN A 191 -13.49 -14.48 17.55
CA ASN A 191 -14.37 -15.01 16.51
C ASN A 191 -14.12 -14.24 15.20
N ILE A 192 -14.20 -14.94 14.07
CA ILE A 192 -14.04 -14.38 12.72
C ILE A 192 -15.39 -14.48 12.02
N VAL A 193 -15.89 -13.35 11.54
CA VAL A 193 -17.18 -13.29 10.84
C VAL A 193 -17.02 -13.75 9.40
N LEU A 194 -17.71 -14.82 9.04
CA LEU A 194 -17.80 -15.37 7.70
C LEU A 194 -19.24 -15.80 7.41
N ASN A 195 -19.93 -15.10 6.49
CA ASN A 195 -21.29 -15.46 6.09
C ASN A 195 -21.31 -16.43 4.91
N ASP A 196 -20.41 -16.21 3.95
CA ASP A 196 -20.34 -17.01 2.72
C ASP A 196 -18.89 -17.45 2.48
N ILE A 197 -18.71 -18.71 2.09
CA ILE A 197 -17.41 -19.30 1.79
C ILE A 197 -17.33 -19.54 0.30
N SER A 198 -16.54 -18.74 -0.40
CA SER A 198 -16.28 -18.91 -1.83
C SER A 198 -15.52 -20.23 -2.12
N VAL A 199 -15.62 -20.71 -3.35
CA VAL A 199 -14.90 -21.92 -3.78
C VAL A 199 -13.38 -21.80 -3.59
N THR A 200 -12.85 -20.61 -3.80
CA THR A 200 -11.41 -20.32 -3.63
C THR A 200 -10.99 -20.28 -2.17
N LEU A 201 -11.87 -19.91 -1.27
CA LEU A 201 -11.58 -19.81 0.16
C LEU A 201 -11.79 -21.15 0.89
N ARG A 202 -12.63 -22.03 0.36
CA ARG A 202 -13.03 -23.29 0.99
C ARG A 202 -11.86 -24.14 1.47
N PRO A 203 -10.79 -24.40 0.68
CA PRO A 203 -9.67 -25.22 1.15
C PRO A 203 -8.94 -24.61 2.35
N LEU A 204 -8.86 -23.28 2.40
CA LEU A 204 -8.26 -22.60 3.55
C LEU A 204 -9.16 -22.67 4.78
N TYR A 205 -10.46 -22.47 4.62
CA TYR A 205 -11.45 -22.59 5.69
C TYR A 205 -11.43 -24.00 6.31
N GLU A 206 -11.50 -25.06 5.48
CA GLU A 206 -11.46 -26.47 5.91
C GLU A 206 -10.17 -26.80 6.68
N ALA A 207 -9.02 -26.21 6.30
CA ALA A 207 -7.77 -26.41 7.03
C ALA A 207 -7.81 -25.88 8.48
N PHE A 208 -8.71 -24.98 8.81
CA PHE A 208 -8.91 -24.50 10.19
C PHE A 208 -10.03 -25.23 10.90
N THR A 209 -11.10 -25.60 10.21
CA THR A 209 -12.25 -26.33 10.83
C THR A 209 -11.96 -27.81 11.09
N ASP A 210 -11.10 -28.41 10.29
CA ASP A 210 -10.73 -29.83 10.41
C ASP A 210 -9.57 -30.06 11.40
N ASP A 211 -8.87 -29.01 11.84
CA ASP A 211 -7.77 -29.11 12.82
C ASP A 211 -8.27 -28.84 14.24
N PRO A 212 -8.28 -29.84 15.14
CA PRO A 212 -8.77 -29.73 16.51
C PRO A 212 -7.96 -28.75 17.40
N LYS A 213 -6.90 -28.13 16.85
CA LYS A 213 -6.18 -27.05 17.54
C LYS A 213 -6.93 -25.73 17.55
N TYR A 214 -7.92 -25.57 16.67
CA TYR A 214 -8.74 -24.37 16.59
C TYR A 214 -10.09 -24.60 17.26
N PRO A 215 -10.66 -23.56 17.89
CA PRO A 215 -11.98 -23.67 18.51
C PRO A 215 -13.07 -23.87 17.44
N ASP A 216 -14.08 -24.66 17.75
CA ASP A 216 -15.23 -24.92 16.87
C ASP A 216 -16.01 -23.64 16.57
N ASP A 217 -16.00 -22.66 17.49
CA ASP A 217 -16.63 -21.34 17.38
C ASP A 217 -15.72 -20.25 16.78
N LEU A 218 -14.61 -20.62 16.16
CA LEU A 218 -13.70 -19.65 15.53
C LEU A 218 -14.40 -18.84 14.45
N PHE A 219 -15.18 -19.50 13.60
CA PHE A 219 -15.93 -18.85 12.53
C PHE A 219 -17.41 -18.75 12.90
N VAL A 220 -17.95 -17.55 12.78
CA VAL A 220 -19.33 -17.24 13.12
C VAL A 220 -19.99 -16.44 12.01
N THR A 221 -21.31 -16.49 11.94
CA THR A 221 -22.09 -15.61 11.07
C THR A 221 -22.21 -14.21 11.64
N SER A 222 -22.63 -13.24 10.83
CA SER A 222 -22.90 -11.87 11.32
C SER A 222 -23.94 -11.85 12.44
N HIS A 223 -24.98 -12.69 12.38
CA HIS A 223 -26.00 -12.78 13.41
C HIS A 223 -25.44 -13.29 14.75
N GLU A 224 -24.67 -14.38 14.69
CA GLU A 224 -24.00 -14.92 15.89
C GLU A 224 -22.98 -13.92 16.47
N ALA A 225 -22.29 -13.17 15.63
CA ALA A 225 -21.35 -12.14 16.07
C ALA A 225 -22.06 -10.98 16.79
N GLU A 226 -23.25 -10.58 16.34
CA GLU A 226 -24.08 -9.57 17.01
C GLU A 226 -24.54 -10.05 18.41
N GLU A 227 -24.92 -11.33 18.54
CA GLU A 227 -25.30 -11.92 19.82
C GLU A 227 -24.11 -12.04 20.80
N LEU A 228 -22.91 -12.26 20.28
CA LEU A 228 -21.68 -12.39 21.06
C LEU A 228 -21.07 -11.06 21.48
N ALA A 229 -21.43 -9.97 20.80
CA ALA A 229 -20.86 -8.65 21.04
C ALA A 229 -21.44 -8.00 22.31
N ASP A 230 -20.57 -7.50 23.16
CA ASP A 230 -20.89 -6.76 24.37
C ASP A 230 -19.94 -5.56 24.57
N ASP A 231 -20.08 -4.84 25.67
CA ASP A 231 -19.23 -3.68 26.00
C ASP A 231 -17.74 -4.05 26.18
N ASN A 232 -17.41 -5.32 26.41
CA ASN A 232 -16.06 -5.85 26.54
C ASN A 232 -15.54 -6.47 25.23
N THR A 233 -16.28 -6.31 24.16
CA THR A 233 -15.91 -6.80 22.83
C THR A 233 -15.23 -5.71 22.01
N MET A 234 -14.14 -6.07 21.33
CA MET A 234 -13.49 -5.24 20.31
C MET A 234 -13.82 -5.78 18.93
N VAL A 235 -14.32 -4.92 18.05
CA VAL A 235 -14.51 -5.26 16.64
C VAL A 235 -13.31 -4.76 15.84
N VAL A 236 -12.68 -5.65 15.09
CA VAL A 236 -11.56 -5.34 14.18
C VAL A 236 -12.01 -5.56 12.77
N VAL A 237 -12.00 -4.51 11.98
CA VAL A 237 -12.34 -4.57 10.55
C VAL A 237 -11.07 -4.66 9.74
N VAL A 238 -10.96 -5.66 8.87
CA VAL A 238 -9.79 -5.91 8.03
C VAL A 238 -10.15 -5.86 6.55
N ASP A 239 -9.20 -5.48 5.74
CA ASP A 239 -9.28 -5.50 4.28
C ASP A 239 -10.52 -4.79 3.70
N THR A 240 -10.85 -3.63 4.25
CA THR A 240 -11.89 -2.75 3.71
C THR A 240 -11.50 -1.29 3.85
N ASN A 241 -11.79 -0.52 2.82
CA ASN A 241 -11.53 0.92 2.80
C ASN A 241 -12.80 1.76 3.09
N LYS A 242 -13.96 1.11 3.17
CA LYS A 242 -15.24 1.76 3.48
C LYS A 242 -16.06 0.82 4.36
N PRO A 243 -15.89 0.87 5.68
CA PRO A 243 -16.85 0.20 6.57
C PRO A 243 -18.23 0.84 6.36
N LYS A 244 -19.20 0.01 6.01
CA LYS A 244 -20.60 0.43 5.93
C LYS A 244 -21.29 0.19 7.24
#